data_5b34808b433640f2fc543e19c936abc4
#
_entry.id   5b34808b433640f2fc543e19c936abc4
#
_cell.length_a   1.000
_cell.length_b   1.000
_cell.length_c   1.000
_cell.angle_alpha   90.00
_cell.angle_beta   90.00
_cell.angle_gamma   90.00
#
_symmetry.space_group_name_H-M   'P 1'
#
loop_
_entity.id
_entity.type
_entity.pdbx_description
1 polymer ?
#
loop_
_entity_poly.entity_id
_entity_poly.type
_entity_poly.pdbx_seq_one_letter_code
_entity_poly.pdbx_strand_id
1 'polypeptide(L)'
;MNKRSRWLLHPAVLYFILLILVIIISWIGSIIEIKHSGGNGDLSIRSVLGISGVRWAVRAASDCLKNAPVGNAVMLFMTIGLAKSCGLFNAVRHFKSLSPKEQTSLYAGFAALVICLVVVVLGLFVGSNLLLSVTGKLSGSPLYDGCVFLLLMAVSIPSLVYGLLSDTIRSLKDCMNSFAFMAVPMSHFIITMLIASQLIQTLEYTNLYQFVGLNLQSLKYFAFIIYWIPLPIILLLYGSPAKNISNQKP
;
A
#
# COMPACT_ATOMS: atom_id res chain seq x y z
N MET A 1 -22.40 -0.50 -18.52
CA MET A 1 -22.19 0.23 -17.26
C MET A 1 -21.73 1.64 -17.62
N ASN A 2 -22.53 2.65 -17.29
CA ASN A 2 -22.37 4.04 -17.74
C ASN A 2 -21.07 4.65 -17.17
N LYS A 3 -20.36 5.48 -17.95
CA LYS A 3 -19.06 6.10 -17.55
C LYS A 3 -19.15 6.86 -16.20
N ARG A 4 -20.32 7.46 -15.90
CA ARG A 4 -20.62 8.12 -14.62
C ARG A 4 -20.65 7.15 -13.42
N SER A 5 -21.12 5.93 -13.60
CA SER A 5 -21.21 4.92 -12.54
C SER A 5 -19.83 4.43 -12.09
N ARG A 6 -18.81 4.47 -12.97
CA ARG A 6 -17.43 4.06 -12.63
C ARG A 6 -16.71 5.04 -11.70
N TRP A 7 -17.06 6.32 -11.76
CA TRP A 7 -16.45 7.35 -10.89
C TRP A 7 -16.95 7.22 -9.44
N LEU A 8 -18.23 6.90 -9.25
CA LEU A 8 -18.82 6.72 -7.91
C LEU A 8 -18.31 5.43 -7.20
N LEU A 9 -17.86 4.46 -7.98
CA LEU A 9 -17.27 3.20 -7.47
C LEU A 9 -15.78 3.30 -7.15
N HIS A 10 -15.14 4.46 -7.38
CA HIS A 10 -13.72 4.62 -7.07
C HIS A 10 -13.54 4.76 -5.56
N PRO A 11 -12.65 3.95 -4.91
CA PRO A 11 -12.51 3.95 -3.45
C PRO A 11 -12.12 5.31 -2.87
N ALA A 12 -11.37 6.13 -3.63
CA ALA A 12 -11.03 7.49 -3.21
C ALA A 12 -12.26 8.38 -2.99
N VAL A 13 -13.28 8.24 -3.85
CA VAL A 13 -14.54 9.01 -3.72
C VAL A 13 -15.30 8.57 -2.47
N LEU A 14 -15.35 7.26 -2.20
CA LEU A 14 -15.97 6.74 -1.00
C LEU A 14 -15.29 7.29 0.27
N TYR A 15 -13.97 7.24 0.35
CA TYR A 15 -13.23 7.75 1.50
C TYR A 15 -13.37 9.26 1.64
N PHE A 16 -13.44 10.00 0.53
CA PHE A 16 -13.68 11.43 0.56
C PHE A 16 -15.07 11.78 1.10
N ILE A 17 -16.10 11.05 0.69
CA ILE A 17 -17.46 11.20 1.23
C ILE A 17 -17.49 10.88 2.73
N LEU A 18 -16.84 9.78 3.16
CA LEU A 18 -16.73 9.42 4.57
C LEU A 18 -16.00 10.51 5.37
N LEU A 19 -14.95 11.11 4.83
CA LEU A 19 -14.23 12.21 5.46
C LEU A 19 -15.14 13.42 5.70
N ILE A 20 -15.93 13.81 4.69
CA ILE A 20 -16.91 14.89 4.82
C ILE A 20 -17.95 14.56 5.89
N LEU A 21 -18.48 13.34 5.90
CA LEU A 21 -19.44 12.90 6.92
C LEU A 21 -18.86 12.99 8.34
N VAL A 22 -17.63 12.54 8.55
CA VAL A 22 -16.94 12.63 9.86
C VAL A 22 -16.78 14.09 10.28
N ILE A 23 -16.43 15.00 9.36
CA ILE A 23 -16.30 16.43 9.67
C ILE A 23 -17.65 17.02 10.09
N ILE A 24 -18.73 16.70 9.38
CA ILE A 24 -20.09 17.18 9.69
C ILE A 24 -20.56 16.61 11.04
N ILE A 25 -20.37 15.31 11.27
CA ILE A 25 -20.76 14.65 12.52
C ILE A 25 -19.99 15.23 13.70
N SER A 26 -18.67 15.50 13.55
CA SER A 26 -17.86 16.09 14.60
C SER A 26 -18.34 17.51 14.96
N TRP A 27 -18.76 18.29 13.96
CA TRP A 27 -19.29 19.64 14.15
C TRP A 27 -20.63 19.60 14.90
N ILE A 28 -21.58 18.79 14.45
CA ILE A 28 -22.87 18.61 15.11
C ILE A 28 -22.68 18.07 16.53
N GLY A 29 -21.83 17.06 16.72
CA GLY A 29 -21.53 16.46 18.02
C GLY A 29 -20.97 17.48 19.00
N SER A 30 -20.03 18.33 18.57
CA SER A 30 -19.46 19.37 19.43
C SER A 30 -20.49 20.42 19.88
N ILE A 31 -21.50 20.74 19.05
CA ILE A 31 -22.58 21.67 19.43
C ILE A 31 -23.52 21.03 20.45
N ILE A 32 -23.87 19.75 20.28
CA ILE A 32 -24.76 19.00 21.18
C ILE A 32 -24.09 18.86 22.55
N GLU A 33 -22.80 18.53 22.58
CA GLU A 33 -22.01 18.34 23.80
C GLU A 33 -21.90 19.64 24.61
N ILE A 34 -21.69 20.80 23.99
CA ILE A 34 -21.70 22.10 24.65
C ILE A 34 -23.04 22.36 25.36
N LYS A 35 -24.17 21.88 24.81
CA LYS A 35 -25.49 21.99 25.44
C LYS A 35 -25.74 21.03 26.59
N HIS A 36 -25.05 19.88 26.64
CA HIS A 36 -25.25 18.83 27.63
C HIS A 36 -24.15 18.76 28.69
N SER A 37 -23.07 19.51 28.56
CA SER A 37 -21.89 19.46 29.44
C SER A 37 -22.15 20.10 30.79
N GLY A 38 -23.12 19.53 31.55
CA GLY A 38 -23.34 19.80 32.95
C GLY A 38 -22.85 18.69 33.87
N GLY A 39 -22.18 17.67 33.40
CA GLY A 39 -21.74 16.52 34.24
C GLY A 39 -20.62 15.70 33.61
N ASN A 40 -19.55 15.59 34.37
CA ASN A 40 -18.54 14.53 34.37
C ASN A 40 -18.40 13.69 33.09
N GLY A 41 -17.71 14.21 32.06
CA GLY A 41 -17.45 13.43 30.87
C GLY A 41 -16.09 13.71 30.27
N ASP A 42 -15.15 12.78 30.43
CA ASP A 42 -13.84 12.75 29.77
C ASP A 42 -13.90 12.57 28.23
N LEU A 43 -15.10 12.45 27.67
CA LEU A 43 -15.37 12.22 26.27
C LEU A 43 -15.81 13.52 25.59
N SER A 44 -14.86 14.34 25.16
CA SER A 44 -15.19 15.57 24.41
C SER A 44 -14.98 15.39 22.92
N ILE A 45 -16.04 15.62 22.11
CA ILE A 45 -15.97 15.66 20.66
C ILE A 45 -15.33 16.98 20.24
N ARG A 46 -14.21 16.88 19.52
CA ARG A 46 -13.53 18.07 18.96
C ARG A 46 -14.04 18.35 17.55
N SER A 47 -14.52 19.58 17.32
CA SER A 47 -14.90 20.01 15.98
C SER A 47 -13.70 20.32 15.11
N VAL A 48 -13.69 19.80 13.88
CA VAL A 48 -12.67 20.15 12.87
C VAL A 48 -12.92 21.57 12.30
N LEU A 49 -14.17 22.03 12.29
CA LEU A 49 -14.53 23.35 11.74
C LEU A 49 -14.25 24.52 12.68
N GLY A 50 -13.81 24.27 13.91
CA GLY A 50 -13.33 25.30 14.83
C GLY A 50 -11.93 25.82 14.48
N ILE A 51 -11.52 26.96 15.07
CA ILE A 51 -10.18 27.56 14.83
C ILE A 51 -9.05 26.56 15.16
N SER A 52 -9.18 25.82 16.25
CA SER A 52 -8.23 24.76 16.63
C SER A 52 -8.22 23.62 15.63
N GLY A 53 -9.39 23.24 15.11
CA GLY A 53 -9.53 22.19 14.11
C GLY A 53 -8.91 22.56 12.76
N VAL A 54 -9.11 23.79 12.30
CA VAL A 54 -8.47 24.29 11.06
C VAL A 54 -6.94 24.29 11.19
N ARG A 55 -6.40 24.77 12.32
CA ARG A 55 -4.95 24.72 12.59
C ARG A 55 -4.41 23.30 12.60
N TRP A 56 -5.16 22.38 13.21
CA TRP A 56 -4.83 20.97 13.21
C TRP A 56 -4.87 20.39 11.79
N ALA A 57 -5.90 20.67 10.98
CA ALA A 57 -6.05 20.15 9.63
C ALA A 57 -4.87 20.54 8.70
N VAL A 58 -4.38 21.79 8.81
CA VAL A 58 -3.18 22.23 8.06
C VAL A 58 -1.94 21.45 8.48
N ARG A 59 -1.75 21.19 9.77
CA ARG A 59 -0.63 20.37 10.27
C ARG A 59 -0.79 18.91 9.86
N ALA A 60 -1.99 18.33 10.02
CA ALA A 60 -2.31 16.97 9.68
C ALA A 60 -2.11 16.65 8.19
N ALA A 61 -2.30 17.62 7.31
CA ALA A 61 -2.05 17.44 5.88
C ALA A 61 -0.60 17.03 5.59
N SER A 62 0.39 17.53 6.33
CA SER A 62 1.79 17.09 6.21
C SER A 62 2.03 15.71 6.81
N ASP A 63 1.32 15.37 7.87
CA ASP A 63 1.49 14.10 8.58
C ASP A 63 0.80 12.93 7.88
N CYS A 64 -0.15 13.19 6.97
CA CYS A 64 -0.75 12.17 6.11
C CYS A 64 0.28 11.37 5.31
N LEU A 65 1.31 12.05 4.79
CA LEU A 65 2.39 11.40 4.03
C LEU A 65 3.29 10.53 4.92
N LYS A 66 3.48 10.92 6.18
CA LYS A 66 4.32 10.17 7.13
C LYS A 66 3.60 8.93 7.67
N ASN A 67 2.30 9.07 7.95
CA ASN A 67 1.51 8.00 8.59
C ASN A 67 0.99 6.98 7.59
N ALA A 68 0.80 7.36 6.32
CA ALA A 68 0.41 6.42 5.27
C ALA A 68 1.62 5.57 4.82
N PRO A 69 1.48 4.25 4.67
CA PRO A 69 2.56 3.36 4.23
C PRO A 69 2.85 3.48 2.73
N VAL A 70 3.05 4.73 2.25
CA VAL A 70 3.25 5.03 0.81
C VAL A 70 4.49 4.34 0.26
N GLY A 71 5.58 4.28 1.04
CA GLY A 71 6.82 3.61 0.62
C GLY A 71 6.60 2.13 0.30
N ASN A 72 5.88 1.42 1.17
CA ASN A 72 5.53 0.01 0.97
C ASN A 72 4.61 -0.16 -0.26
N ALA A 73 3.68 0.76 -0.49
CA ALA A 73 2.81 0.74 -1.66
C ALA A 73 3.61 0.93 -2.95
N VAL A 74 4.51 1.90 -3.02
CA VAL A 74 5.38 2.15 -4.18
C VAL A 74 6.20 0.90 -4.49
N MET A 75 6.89 0.33 -3.50
CA MET A 75 7.68 -0.89 -3.68
C MET A 75 6.84 -2.06 -4.18
N LEU A 76 5.62 -2.24 -3.63
CA LEU A 76 4.70 -3.30 -4.06
C LEU A 76 4.32 -3.15 -5.54
N PHE A 77 3.91 -1.95 -5.96
CA PHE A 77 3.52 -1.71 -7.35
C PHE A 77 4.70 -1.83 -8.33
N MET A 78 5.90 -1.39 -7.93
CA MET A 78 7.12 -1.57 -8.71
C MET A 78 7.44 -3.06 -8.90
N THR A 79 7.37 -3.85 -7.82
CA THR A 79 7.60 -5.31 -7.86
C THR A 79 6.58 -6.03 -8.75
N ILE A 80 5.28 -5.73 -8.57
CA ILE A 80 4.22 -6.31 -9.40
C ILE A 80 4.37 -5.85 -10.86
N GLY A 81 4.73 -4.59 -11.10
CA GLY A 81 4.98 -4.03 -12.41
C GLY A 81 6.09 -4.78 -13.15
N LEU A 82 7.22 -4.97 -12.47
CA LEU A 82 8.34 -5.74 -12.98
C LEU A 82 7.95 -7.19 -13.31
N ALA A 83 7.34 -7.91 -12.36
CA ALA A 83 6.95 -9.30 -12.56
C ALA A 83 5.91 -9.49 -13.68
N LYS A 84 4.98 -8.54 -13.85
CA LYS A 84 4.00 -8.56 -14.95
C LYS A 84 4.62 -8.20 -16.29
N SER A 85 5.47 -7.15 -16.33
CA SER A 85 6.13 -6.69 -17.55
C SER A 85 7.07 -7.75 -18.13
N CYS A 86 7.84 -8.43 -17.26
CA CYS A 86 8.70 -9.54 -17.66
C CYS A 86 7.93 -10.81 -18.05
N GLY A 87 6.63 -10.91 -17.74
CA GLY A 87 5.82 -12.08 -18.01
C GLY A 87 6.03 -13.24 -17.04
N LEU A 88 6.71 -13.02 -15.89
CA LEU A 88 6.99 -14.08 -14.91
C LEU A 88 5.71 -14.79 -14.43
N PHE A 89 4.64 -14.04 -14.14
CA PHE A 89 3.37 -14.64 -13.71
C PHE A 89 2.76 -15.57 -14.77
N ASN A 90 2.86 -15.20 -16.05
CA ASN A 90 2.38 -16.04 -17.15
C ASN A 90 3.28 -17.28 -17.32
N ALA A 91 4.59 -17.13 -17.19
CA ALA A 91 5.55 -18.22 -17.25
C ALA A 91 5.31 -19.26 -16.14
N VAL A 92 5.10 -18.81 -14.91
CA VAL A 92 4.79 -19.71 -13.80
C VAL A 92 3.45 -20.42 -14.01
N ARG A 93 2.44 -19.71 -14.52
CA ARG A 93 1.10 -20.29 -14.74
C ARG A 93 1.06 -21.29 -15.89
N HIS A 94 1.83 -21.05 -16.95
CA HIS A 94 1.82 -21.84 -18.19
C HIS A 94 3.14 -22.59 -18.43
N PHE A 95 3.75 -23.11 -17.37
CA PHE A 95 5.08 -23.73 -17.40
C PHE A 95 5.26 -24.79 -18.51
N LYS A 96 4.22 -25.59 -18.76
CA LYS A 96 4.27 -26.70 -19.74
C LYS A 96 4.29 -26.22 -21.21
N SER A 97 3.88 -24.99 -21.49
CA SER A 97 3.79 -24.44 -22.84
C SER A 97 4.91 -23.45 -23.19
N LEU A 98 5.90 -23.31 -22.30
CA LEU A 98 7.03 -22.40 -22.47
C LEU A 98 8.05 -22.94 -23.48
N SER A 99 8.71 -22.03 -24.20
CA SER A 99 9.87 -22.36 -25.01
C SER A 99 11.04 -22.86 -24.13
N PRO A 100 11.97 -23.68 -24.66
CA PRO A 100 13.12 -24.17 -23.89
C PRO A 100 13.94 -23.03 -23.25
N LYS A 101 14.08 -21.90 -23.92
CA LYS A 101 14.78 -20.71 -23.42
C LYS A 101 14.06 -20.09 -22.22
N GLU A 102 12.74 -19.95 -22.30
CA GLU A 102 11.93 -19.41 -21.19
C GLU A 102 11.93 -20.34 -19.96
N GLN A 103 11.92 -21.65 -20.19
CA GLN A 103 12.04 -22.64 -19.12
C GLN A 103 13.38 -22.51 -18.39
N THR A 104 14.49 -22.41 -19.14
CA THR A 104 15.82 -22.20 -18.54
C THR A 104 15.89 -20.89 -17.78
N SER A 105 15.31 -19.82 -18.31
CA SER A 105 15.24 -18.51 -17.66
C SER A 105 14.41 -18.56 -16.36
N LEU A 106 13.34 -19.36 -16.33
CA LEU A 106 12.52 -19.55 -15.14
C LEU A 106 13.26 -20.36 -14.06
N TYR A 107 14.01 -21.40 -14.43
CA TYR A 107 14.86 -22.13 -13.49
C TYR A 107 15.95 -21.22 -12.89
N ALA A 108 16.56 -20.35 -13.70
CA ALA A 108 17.54 -19.39 -13.20
C ALA A 108 16.90 -18.35 -12.26
N GLY A 109 15.68 -17.88 -12.54
CA GLY A 109 14.90 -17.03 -11.64
C GLY A 109 14.60 -17.74 -10.32
N PHE A 110 14.21 -19.02 -10.37
CA PHE A 110 13.98 -19.80 -9.16
C PHE A 110 15.27 -20.02 -8.35
N ALA A 111 16.39 -20.31 -9.02
CA ALA A 111 17.70 -20.40 -8.36
C ALA A 111 18.07 -19.07 -7.65
N ALA A 112 17.83 -17.92 -8.28
CA ALA A 112 18.04 -16.62 -7.68
C ALA A 112 17.17 -16.41 -6.42
N LEU A 113 15.91 -16.87 -6.43
CA LEU A 113 15.04 -16.85 -5.26
C LEU A 113 15.61 -17.70 -4.12
N VAL A 114 16.07 -18.91 -4.43
CA VAL A 114 16.68 -19.82 -3.43
C VAL A 114 17.94 -19.16 -2.83
N ILE A 115 18.79 -18.55 -3.65
CA ILE A 115 19.97 -17.83 -3.18
C ILE A 115 19.56 -16.69 -2.23
N CYS A 116 18.55 -15.88 -2.58
CA CYS A 116 18.05 -14.83 -1.69
C CYS A 116 17.57 -15.38 -0.36
N LEU A 117 16.80 -16.48 -0.36
CA LEU A 117 16.34 -17.12 0.87
C LEU A 117 17.50 -17.64 1.72
N VAL A 118 18.50 -18.27 1.09
CA VAL A 118 19.72 -18.73 1.80
C VAL A 118 20.46 -17.55 2.44
N VAL A 119 20.61 -16.42 1.73
CA VAL A 119 21.26 -15.22 2.29
C VAL A 119 20.49 -14.69 3.51
N VAL A 120 19.16 -14.64 3.45
CA VAL A 120 18.32 -14.23 4.60
C VAL A 120 18.50 -15.20 5.78
N VAL A 121 18.46 -16.49 5.53
CA VAL A 121 18.65 -17.54 6.55
C VAL A 121 20.05 -17.45 7.16
N LEU A 122 21.09 -17.28 6.35
CA LEU A 122 22.46 -17.07 6.85
C LEU A 122 22.57 -15.82 7.71
N GLY A 123 21.90 -14.72 7.34
CA GLY A 123 21.82 -13.50 8.14
C GLY A 123 21.14 -13.66 9.50
N LEU A 124 20.32 -14.73 9.68
CA LEU A 124 19.72 -15.07 10.97
C LEU A 124 20.68 -15.85 11.88
N PHE A 125 21.54 -16.72 11.31
CA PHE A 125 22.35 -17.65 12.07
C PHE A 125 23.83 -17.31 12.10
N VAL A 126 24.36 -16.59 11.09
CA VAL A 126 25.77 -16.27 10.94
C VAL A 126 26.05 -14.84 11.43
N GLY A 127 27.00 -14.70 12.34
CA GLY A 127 27.55 -13.42 12.81
C GLY A 127 26.58 -12.60 13.64
N SER A 128 26.66 -12.72 14.95
CA SER A 128 25.99 -11.88 15.97
C SER A 128 24.51 -11.51 15.70
N ASN A 129 23.73 -12.41 15.10
CA ASN A 129 22.28 -12.21 14.85
C ASN A 129 21.98 -10.93 14.05
N LEU A 130 22.61 -10.74 12.89
CA LEU A 130 22.57 -9.53 12.08
C LEU A 130 21.14 -9.06 11.76
N LEU A 131 20.21 -10.00 11.60
CA LEU A 131 18.78 -9.72 11.31
C LEU A 131 17.87 -9.81 12.54
N LEU A 132 18.40 -10.28 13.69
CA LEU A 132 17.66 -10.34 14.95
C LEU A 132 17.98 -9.11 15.82
N SER A 133 17.12 -8.86 16.82
CA SER A 133 17.39 -7.86 17.84
C SER A 133 18.64 -8.24 18.67
N VAL A 134 19.30 -7.26 19.27
CA VAL A 134 20.43 -7.47 20.21
C VAL A 134 20.08 -8.47 21.32
N THR A 135 18.79 -8.57 21.67
CA THR A 135 18.26 -9.52 22.68
C THR A 135 17.91 -10.88 22.10
N GLY A 136 18.15 -11.14 20.81
CA GLY A 136 17.77 -12.38 20.12
C GLY A 136 16.27 -12.52 19.86
N LYS A 137 15.45 -11.49 20.15
CA LYS A 137 14.00 -11.50 19.93
C LYS A 137 13.66 -11.05 18.52
N LEU A 138 12.56 -11.60 17.96
CA LEU A 138 12.06 -11.22 16.65
C LEU A 138 11.38 -9.83 16.68
N SER A 139 10.71 -9.49 17.79
CA SER A 139 10.05 -8.20 17.98
C SER A 139 11.07 -7.06 18.07
N GLY A 140 10.92 -6.01 17.23
CA GLY A 140 11.86 -4.90 17.13
C GLY A 140 13.20 -5.28 16.49
N SER A 141 13.22 -6.31 15.66
CA SER A 141 14.39 -6.74 14.90
C SER A 141 14.39 -6.12 13.50
N PRO A 142 15.57 -5.91 12.87
CA PRO A 142 15.66 -5.50 11.47
C PRO A 142 14.89 -6.43 10.51
N LEU A 143 14.79 -7.72 10.83
CA LEU A 143 13.98 -8.67 10.07
C LEU A 143 12.49 -8.34 10.14
N TYR A 144 11.97 -8.02 11.34
CA TYR A 144 10.57 -7.69 11.53
C TYR A 144 10.19 -6.39 10.82
N ASP A 145 11.00 -5.35 11.00
CA ASP A 145 10.77 -4.04 10.41
C ASP A 145 10.98 -4.04 8.89
N GLY A 146 11.93 -4.85 8.40
CA GLY A 146 12.26 -5.03 6.99
C GLY A 146 11.52 -6.17 6.27
N CYS A 147 10.62 -6.89 6.93
CA CYS A 147 9.96 -8.09 6.39
C CYS A 147 9.28 -7.82 5.03
N VAL A 148 8.52 -6.72 4.92
CA VAL A 148 7.85 -6.34 3.67
C VAL A 148 8.87 -6.09 2.56
N PHE A 149 9.95 -5.37 2.85
CA PHE A 149 11.03 -5.11 1.89
C PHE A 149 11.68 -6.40 1.43
N LEU A 150 12.03 -7.31 2.34
CA LEU A 150 12.65 -8.60 2.02
C LEU A 150 11.73 -9.47 1.14
N LEU A 151 10.42 -9.51 1.44
CA LEU A 151 9.44 -10.23 0.62
C LEU A 151 9.35 -9.65 -0.80
N LEU A 152 9.32 -8.33 -0.93
CA LEU A 152 9.27 -7.66 -2.23
C LEU A 152 10.57 -7.87 -3.02
N MET A 153 11.72 -7.87 -2.37
CA MET A 153 13.01 -8.19 -2.99
C MET A 153 13.07 -9.65 -3.45
N ALA A 154 12.52 -10.58 -2.66
CA ALA A 154 12.43 -12.00 -3.03
C ALA A 154 11.58 -12.25 -4.30
N VAL A 155 10.70 -11.32 -4.68
CA VAL A 155 9.96 -11.37 -5.95
C VAL A 155 10.65 -10.56 -7.05
N SER A 156 11.23 -9.40 -6.71
CA SER A 156 11.87 -8.51 -7.68
C SER A 156 13.12 -9.11 -8.30
N ILE A 157 13.99 -9.75 -7.50
CA ILE A 157 15.25 -10.32 -7.99
C ILE A 157 15.01 -11.46 -8.99
N PRO A 158 14.18 -12.48 -8.70
CA PRO A 158 13.82 -13.49 -9.68
C PRO A 158 13.18 -12.93 -10.94
N SER A 159 12.34 -11.89 -10.80
CA SER A 159 11.70 -11.24 -11.94
C SER A 159 12.71 -10.56 -12.86
N LEU A 160 13.72 -9.89 -12.29
CA LEU A 160 14.81 -9.30 -13.04
C LEU A 160 15.66 -10.36 -13.75
N VAL A 161 16.05 -11.41 -13.04
CA VAL A 161 16.85 -12.50 -13.62
C VAL A 161 16.10 -13.17 -14.77
N TYR A 162 14.81 -13.48 -14.58
CA TYR A 162 13.95 -14.03 -15.62
C TYR A 162 13.86 -13.07 -16.82
N GLY A 163 13.60 -11.77 -16.56
CA GLY A 163 13.45 -10.76 -17.61
C GLY A 163 14.72 -10.56 -18.46
N LEU A 164 15.90 -10.62 -17.82
CA LEU A 164 17.18 -10.52 -18.51
C LEU A 164 17.48 -11.76 -19.37
N LEU A 165 17.25 -12.96 -18.85
CA LEU A 165 17.56 -14.22 -19.54
C LEU A 165 16.52 -14.56 -20.62
N SER A 166 15.27 -14.13 -20.46
CA SER A 166 14.22 -14.29 -21.50
C SER A 166 14.27 -13.21 -22.59
N ASP A 167 15.27 -12.33 -22.58
CA ASP A 167 15.40 -11.18 -23.49
C ASP A 167 14.21 -10.19 -23.46
N THR A 168 13.39 -10.21 -22.42
CA THR A 168 12.30 -9.25 -22.24
C THR A 168 12.86 -7.89 -21.80
N ILE A 169 13.95 -7.89 -21.04
CA ILE A 169 14.70 -6.70 -20.63
C ILE A 169 16.04 -6.72 -21.37
N ARG A 170 16.22 -5.85 -22.37
CA ARG A 170 17.46 -5.75 -23.15
C ARG A 170 18.26 -4.49 -22.85
N SER A 171 17.63 -3.50 -22.25
CA SER A 171 18.25 -2.20 -21.96
C SER A 171 17.85 -1.70 -20.57
N LEU A 172 18.64 -0.75 -20.05
CA LEU A 172 18.26 -0.03 -18.82
C LEU A 172 16.91 0.66 -18.96
N LYS A 173 16.58 1.17 -20.15
CA LYS A 173 15.28 1.78 -20.45
C LYS A 173 14.14 0.77 -20.29
N ASP A 174 14.32 -0.45 -20.77
CA ASP A 174 13.32 -1.51 -20.63
C ASP A 174 13.13 -1.90 -19.16
N CYS A 175 14.23 -1.94 -18.40
CA CYS A 175 14.18 -2.20 -16.97
C CYS A 175 13.37 -1.11 -16.24
N MET A 176 13.66 0.16 -16.50
CA MET A 176 12.91 1.29 -15.90
C MET A 176 11.44 1.29 -16.30
N ASN A 177 11.14 1.00 -17.57
CA ASN A 177 9.76 0.86 -18.05
C ASN A 177 9.03 -0.30 -17.37
N SER A 178 9.73 -1.39 -17.07
CA SER A 178 9.16 -2.54 -16.36
C SER A 178 8.80 -2.21 -14.92
N PHE A 179 9.61 -1.45 -14.22
CA PHE A 179 9.26 -0.92 -12.90
C PHE A 179 8.09 0.06 -12.96
N ALA A 180 8.04 0.92 -13.98
CA ALA A 180 6.97 1.89 -14.19
C ALA A 180 5.68 1.29 -14.77
N PHE A 181 5.66 0.00 -15.12
CA PHE A 181 4.54 -0.65 -15.78
C PHE A 181 3.20 -0.49 -15.05
N MET A 182 3.24 -0.43 -13.72
CA MET A 182 2.07 -0.25 -12.86
C MET A 182 1.93 1.18 -12.31
N ALA A 183 2.54 2.18 -12.96
CA ALA A 183 2.51 3.57 -12.48
C ALA A 183 1.10 4.15 -12.38
N VAL A 184 0.20 3.84 -13.33
CA VAL A 184 -1.19 4.34 -13.32
C VAL A 184 -1.99 3.80 -12.14
N PRO A 185 -2.11 2.47 -11.91
CA PRO A 185 -2.81 1.97 -10.72
C PRO A 185 -2.11 2.39 -9.42
N MET A 186 -0.78 2.52 -9.42
CA MET A 186 -0.03 3.02 -8.27
C MET A 186 -0.45 4.44 -7.88
N SER A 187 -0.56 5.37 -8.85
CA SER A 187 -0.96 6.75 -8.56
C SER A 187 -2.37 6.84 -7.98
N HIS A 188 -3.33 6.09 -8.52
CA HIS A 188 -4.69 6.00 -7.99
C HIS A 188 -4.71 5.42 -6.56
N PHE A 189 -3.88 4.41 -6.30
CA PHE A 189 -3.78 3.81 -4.98
C PHE A 189 -3.17 4.78 -3.95
N ILE A 190 -2.11 5.49 -4.30
CA ILE A 190 -1.46 6.48 -3.42
C ILE A 190 -2.44 7.59 -3.06
N ILE A 191 -3.16 8.15 -4.03
CA ILE A 191 -4.17 9.18 -3.78
C ILE A 191 -5.25 8.66 -2.82
N THR A 192 -5.75 7.46 -3.05
CA THR A 192 -6.75 6.83 -2.17
C THR A 192 -6.21 6.64 -0.75
N MET A 193 -4.95 6.22 -0.62
CA MET A 193 -4.27 5.99 0.65
C MET A 193 -4.07 7.30 1.43
N LEU A 194 -3.76 8.42 0.74
CA LEU A 194 -3.64 9.73 1.37
C LEU A 194 -4.98 10.22 1.91
N ILE A 195 -6.08 10.05 1.16
CA ILE A 195 -7.43 10.40 1.62
C ILE A 195 -7.82 9.51 2.82
N ALA A 196 -7.50 8.22 2.77
CA ALA A 196 -7.72 7.31 3.89
C ALA A 196 -6.92 7.73 5.14
N SER A 197 -5.66 8.16 4.97
CA SER A 197 -4.84 8.67 6.07
C SER A 197 -5.46 9.91 6.71
N GLN A 198 -5.95 10.85 5.90
CA GLN A 198 -6.65 12.03 6.41
C GLN A 198 -7.93 11.64 7.16
N LEU A 199 -8.69 10.67 6.66
CA LEU A 199 -9.89 10.15 7.34
C LEU A 199 -9.56 9.60 8.72
N ILE A 200 -8.53 8.74 8.83
CA ILE A 200 -8.12 8.13 10.09
C ILE A 200 -7.66 9.17 11.09
N GLN A 201 -6.82 10.13 10.66
CA GLN A 201 -6.35 11.20 11.52
C GLN A 201 -7.50 12.11 11.98
N THR A 202 -8.50 12.34 11.10
CA THR A 202 -9.70 13.11 11.47
C THR A 202 -10.53 12.37 12.51
N LEU A 203 -10.68 11.06 12.40
CA LEU A 203 -11.34 10.23 13.43
C LEU A 203 -10.59 10.28 14.77
N GLU A 204 -9.26 10.25 14.73
CA GLU A 204 -8.41 10.36 15.93
C GLU A 204 -8.54 11.74 16.58
N TYR A 205 -8.47 12.81 15.80
CA TYR A 205 -8.58 14.19 16.30
C TYR A 205 -9.95 14.48 16.92
N THR A 206 -11.03 14.01 16.28
CA THR A 206 -12.40 14.28 16.72
C THR A 206 -12.84 13.44 17.90
N ASN A 207 -12.08 12.41 18.30
CA ASN A 207 -12.43 11.40 19.29
C ASN A 207 -13.71 10.58 18.97
N LEU A 208 -14.23 10.69 17.73
CA LEU A 208 -15.47 9.97 17.35
C LEU A 208 -15.34 8.44 17.45
N TYR A 209 -14.14 7.89 17.34
CA TYR A 209 -13.90 6.46 17.50
C TYR A 209 -14.29 5.94 18.89
N GLN A 210 -14.19 6.78 19.93
CA GLN A 210 -14.53 6.41 21.31
C GLN A 210 -16.05 6.24 21.49
N PHE A 211 -16.86 7.03 20.75
CA PHE A 211 -18.33 6.88 20.77
C PHE A 211 -18.81 5.56 20.16
N VAL A 212 -18.02 4.97 19.29
CA VAL A 212 -18.27 3.64 18.71
C VAL A 212 -17.70 2.52 19.63
N GLY A 213 -17.15 2.88 20.79
CA GLY A 213 -16.53 1.92 21.72
C GLY A 213 -15.18 1.39 21.27
N LEU A 214 -14.51 2.08 20.35
CA LEU A 214 -13.18 1.70 19.88
C LEU A 214 -12.09 2.36 20.73
N ASN A 215 -11.05 1.61 21.05
CA ASN A 215 -9.81 2.15 21.63
C ASN A 215 -8.87 2.64 20.54
N LEU A 216 -7.93 3.52 20.88
CA LEU A 216 -6.92 4.03 19.96
C LEU A 216 -6.11 2.91 19.29
N GLN A 217 -5.83 1.84 20.02
CA GLN A 217 -5.12 0.67 19.49
C GLN A 217 -5.96 -0.08 18.44
N SER A 218 -7.25 -0.25 18.69
CA SER A 218 -8.19 -0.83 17.71
C SER A 218 -8.29 0.03 16.47
N LEU A 219 -8.32 1.37 16.61
CA LEU A 219 -8.33 2.30 15.47
C LEU A 219 -7.08 2.11 14.59
N LYS A 220 -5.90 1.90 15.17
CA LYS A 220 -4.65 1.64 14.42
C LYS A 220 -4.69 0.31 13.65
N TYR A 221 -5.31 -0.73 14.21
CA TYR A 221 -5.53 -1.99 13.47
C TYR A 221 -6.51 -1.79 12.30
N PHE A 222 -7.61 -1.08 12.52
CA PHE A 222 -8.55 -0.74 11.45
C PHE A 222 -7.90 0.16 10.39
N ALA A 223 -7.01 1.07 10.78
CA ALA A 223 -6.25 1.90 9.85
C ALA A 223 -5.46 1.06 8.85
N PHE A 224 -4.77 0.01 9.30
CA PHE A 224 -4.04 -0.89 8.40
C PHE A 224 -4.98 -1.53 7.37
N ILE A 225 -6.14 -2.02 7.81
CA ILE A 225 -7.13 -2.62 6.92
C ILE A 225 -7.66 -1.58 5.91
N ILE A 226 -8.01 -0.39 6.38
CA ILE A 226 -8.53 0.72 5.53
C ILE A 226 -7.53 1.11 4.45
N TYR A 227 -6.22 1.13 4.74
CA TYR A 227 -5.19 1.43 3.75
C TYR A 227 -5.12 0.38 2.63
N TRP A 228 -5.31 -0.90 2.94
CA TRP A 228 -5.07 -1.99 1.98
C TRP A 228 -6.33 -2.51 1.28
N ILE A 229 -7.54 -2.26 1.82
CA ILE A 229 -8.82 -2.62 1.16
C ILE A 229 -8.92 -2.09 -0.28
N PRO A 230 -8.50 -0.86 -0.63
CA PRO A 230 -8.63 -0.37 -2.01
C PRO A 230 -7.74 -1.08 -3.02
N LEU A 231 -6.68 -1.78 -2.57
CA LEU A 231 -5.69 -2.43 -3.45
C LEU A 231 -6.33 -3.38 -4.47
N PRO A 232 -7.12 -4.40 -4.07
CA PRO A 232 -7.73 -5.32 -5.04
C PRO A 232 -8.69 -4.60 -6.00
N ILE A 233 -9.43 -3.62 -5.52
CA ILE A 233 -10.39 -2.85 -6.33
C ILE A 233 -9.65 -2.06 -7.41
N ILE A 234 -8.58 -1.36 -7.05
CA ILE A 234 -7.77 -0.56 -7.98
C ILE A 234 -7.04 -1.47 -8.98
N LEU A 235 -6.52 -2.60 -8.52
CA LEU A 235 -5.90 -3.58 -9.41
C LEU A 235 -6.90 -4.18 -10.42
N LEU A 236 -8.14 -4.39 -10.04
CA LEU A 236 -9.20 -4.84 -10.95
C LEU A 236 -9.61 -3.75 -11.95
N LEU A 237 -9.69 -2.49 -11.51
CA LEU A 237 -10.11 -1.37 -12.36
C LEU A 237 -9.01 -0.92 -13.34
N TYR A 238 -7.76 -0.90 -12.90
CA TYR A 238 -6.63 -0.30 -13.63
C TYR A 238 -5.47 -1.27 -13.88
N GLY A 239 -5.48 -2.45 -13.28
CA GLY A 239 -4.37 -3.41 -13.31
C GLY A 239 -4.26 -4.23 -14.62
N SER A 240 -5.16 -4.02 -15.60
CA SER A 240 -5.09 -4.66 -16.92
C SER A 240 -4.64 -3.65 -17.98
N PRO A 241 -3.32 -3.43 -18.15
CA PRO A 241 -2.77 -2.47 -19.11
C PRO A 241 -2.91 -2.91 -20.58
N ALA A 242 -3.39 -4.13 -20.81
CA ALA A 242 -3.46 -4.73 -22.16
C ALA A 242 -4.34 -3.98 -23.18
N LYS A 243 -5.16 -3.01 -22.76
CA LYS A 243 -6.05 -2.27 -23.67
C LYS A 243 -5.55 -0.90 -24.12
N ASN A 244 -4.56 -0.31 -23.45
CA ASN A 244 -4.11 1.04 -23.79
C ASN A 244 -2.89 1.10 -24.71
N ILE A 245 -2.14 0.01 -24.85
CA ILE A 245 -0.93 -0.01 -25.68
C ILE A 245 -1.27 -0.34 -27.14
N SER A 246 -2.40 -0.99 -27.42
CA SER A 246 -2.81 -1.29 -28.80
C SER A 246 -3.31 -0.07 -29.58
N ASN A 247 -3.66 1.02 -28.88
CA ASN A 247 -4.15 2.25 -29.52
C ASN A 247 -3.08 3.33 -29.73
N GLN A 248 -1.81 3.05 -29.41
CA GLN A 248 -0.67 3.94 -29.65
C GLN A 248 0.35 3.34 -30.63
N LYS A 249 -0.12 2.57 -31.62
CA LYS A 249 0.71 2.34 -32.80
C LYS A 249 0.47 3.49 -33.79
N PRO A 250 1.53 4.17 -34.22
CA PRO A 250 1.46 5.21 -35.23
C PRO A 250 0.98 4.68 -36.59
#